data_9b43039814fc0d3d231c2130cc145064
#
_entry.id   9b43039814fc0d3d231c2130cc145064
#
_cell.length_a   1.000
_cell.length_b   1.000
_cell.length_c   1.000
_cell.angle_alpha   90.00
_cell.angle_beta   90.00
_cell.angle_gamma   90.00
#
_symmetry.space_group_name_H-M   'P 1'
#
loop_
_entity.id
_entity.type
_entity.pdbx_description
1 polymer ?
#
loop_
_entity_poly.entity_id
_entity_poly.type
_entity_poly.pdbx_seq_one_letter_code
_entity_poly.pdbx_strand_id
1 'polypeptide(L)'
;GMGSRYGGLKQLDGLGPNGETIMDYSVFDAMRAGFGKVVFVIRKDFEEDFRKVVLSKYADHVPCEVCFQGIDNLPEGFTRNPERTKPWGTNHAVLMAKDIIKEPFMVINADDFYGKESFEVMAKFLLDVNGQEGKYCMAGYRVGNTLSEHGTVSRGVCATDKMGFLTDVVERTAIENKNGHVVYQDNGVDVEIPFETPVSMNMWGFTPEYFTYAEEAFKAF
;
A
#
# COMPACT_ATOMS: atom_id res chain seq x y z
N GLY A 1 -0.59 -6.69 6.43
CA GLY A 1 -0.53 -8.08 5.97
C GLY A 1 -0.01 -9.02 7.05
N MET A 2 -0.37 -10.27 6.98
CA MET A 2 0.28 -11.29 7.82
C MET A 2 1.69 -11.49 7.28
N GLY A 3 2.71 -10.95 7.98
CA GLY A 3 4.11 -11.16 7.63
C GLY A 3 4.47 -12.63 7.70
N SER A 4 4.23 -13.37 6.62
CA SER A 4 4.42 -14.82 6.56
C SER A 4 5.88 -15.28 6.77
N ARG A 5 6.82 -14.34 6.79
CA ARG A 5 8.25 -14.58 7.03
C ARG A 5 8.71 -14.19 8.45
N TYR A 6 7.86 -13.49 9.21
CA TYR A 6 8.13 -13.02 10.57
C TYR A 6 6.99 -13.50 11.47
N GLY A 7 7.25 -14.34 12.41
CA GLY A 7 6.25 -14.93 13.30
C GLY A 7 5.54 -13.96 14.26
N GLY A 8 5.38 -12.68 13.88
CA GLY A 8 4.77 -11.64 14.70
C GLY A 8 4.33 -10.41 13.89
N LEU A 9 3.91 -9.36 14.59
CA LEU A 9 3.54 -8.06 14.03
C LEU A 9 4.81 -7.27 13.63
N LYS A 10 5.37 -7.59 12.47
CA LYS A 10 6.54 -6.92 11.88
C LYS A 10 6.41 -5.38 11.87
N GLN A 11 5.19 -4.88 11.80
CA GLN A 11 4.87 -3.45 11.80
C GLN A 11 5.21 -2.74 13.12
N LEU A 12 5.47 -3.48 14.19
CA LEU A 12 5.80 -2.94 15.52
C LEU A 12 7.29 -3.05 15.86
N ASP A 13 8.10 -3.65 14.99
CA ASP A 13 9.54 -3.77 15.22
C ASP A 13 10.22 -2.42 14.98
N GLY A 14 10.89 -1.91 16.01
CA GLY A 14 11.68 -0.68 15.93
C GLY A 14 12.95 -0.91 15.13
N LEU A 15 13.14 -0.13 14.06
CA LEU A 15 14.31 -0.17 13.18
C LEU A 15 15.12 1.13 13.24
N GLY A 16 14.51 2.23 13.69
CA GLY A 16 15.15 3.52 13.82
C GLY A 16 16.04 3.64 15.05
N PRO A 17 16.88 4.68 15.12
CA PRO A 17 17.87 4.87 16.18
C PRO A 17 17.27 5.03 17.58
N ASN A 18 16.01 5.43 17.68
CA ASN A 18 15.26 5.55 18.94
C ASN A 18 14.10 4.55 19.04
N GLY A 19 14.11 3.50 18.23
CA GLY A 19 13.07 2.46 18.19
C GLY A 19 11.88 2.81 17.30
N GLU A 20 12.03 3.77 16.37
CA GLU A 20 11.00 4.08 15.39
C GLU A 20 10.74 2.87 14.47
N THR A 21 9.47 2.64 14.17
CA THR A 21 9.03 1.64 13.19
C THR A 21 9.02 2.24 11.78
N ILE A 22 8.95 1.42 10.73
CA ILE A 22 8.76 1.90 9.35
C ILE A 22 7.48 2.75 9.25
N MET A 23 6.43 2.36 9.96
CA MET A 23 5.17 3.09 9.99
C MET A 23 5.30 4.48 10.62
N ASP A 24 6.14 4.65 11.64
CA ASP A 24 6.41 5.95 12.25
C ASP A 24 6.98 6.94 11.21
N TYR A 25 7.92 6.49 10.36
CA TYR A 25 8.43 7.29 9.26
C TYR A 25 7.34 7.66 8.25
N SER A 26 6.49 6.70 7.87
CA SER A 26 5.39 6.96 6.92
C SER A 26 4.38 7.96 7.46
N VAL A 27 3.98 7.85 8.73
CA VAL A 27 3.04 8.81 9.35
C VAL A 27 3.68 10.19 9.46
N PHE A 28 4.94 10.28 9.87
CA PHE A 28 5.66 11.55 9.95
C PHE A 28 5.79 12.21 8.57
N ASP A 29 6.17 11.47 7.54
CA ASP A 29 6.30 11.97 6.18
C ASP A 29 4.95 12.42 5.59
N ALA A 30 3.88 11.67 5.86
CA ALA A 30 2.53 12.05 5.46
C ALA A 30 2.10 13.38 6.11
N MET A 31 2.29 13.52 7.42
CA MET A 31 1.95 14.75 8.14
C MET A 31 2.67 15.97 7.58
N ARG A 32 3.97 15.90 7.39
CA ARG A 32 4.76 17.03 6.87
C ARG A 32 4.48 17.32 5.39
N ALA A 33 3.98 16.35 4.62
CA ALA A 33 3.50 16.54 3.25
C ALA A 33 2.10 17.20 3.19
N GLY A 34 1.38 17.29 4.33
CA GLY A 34 0.09 17.97 4.43
C GLY A 34 -1.11 17.05 4.53
N PHE A 35 -0.93 15.73 4.71
CA PHE A 35 -2.04 14.81 5.01
C PHE A 35 -2.59 15.12 6.41
N GLY A 36 -3.90 15.37 6.49
CA GLY A 36 -4.56 15.84 7.72
C GLY A 36 -5.22 14.74 8.54
N LYS A 37 -5.22 13.49 8.07
CA LYS A 37 -5.83 12.34 8.76
C LYS A 37 -5.14 11.04 8.36
N VAL A 38 -5.04 10.11 9.31
CA VAL A 38 -4.54 8.76 9.06
C VAL A 38 -5.64 7.75 9.39
N VAL A 39 -5.93 6.84 8.46
CA VAL A 39 -6.89 5.76 8.65
C VAL A 39 -6.13 4.43 8.62
N PHE A 40 -6.20 3.71 9.72
CA PHE A 40 -5.57 2.40 9.85
C PHE A 40 -6.57 1.29 9.57
N VAL A 41 -6.22 0.40 8.66
CA VAL A 41 -6.99 -0.81 8.39
C VAL A 41 -6.30 -1.98 9.08
N ILE A 42 -6.94 -2.54 10.08
CA ILE A 42 -6.39 -3.63 10.90
C ILE A 42 -7.38 -4.79 11.03
N ARG A 43 -6.93 -5.90 11.59
CA ARG A 43 -7.82 -6.97 12.04
C ARG A 43 -8.41 -6.60 13.40
N LYS A 44 -9.65 -7.00 13.64
CA LYS A 44 -10.37 -6.68 14.90
C LYS A 44 -9.68 -7.25 16.14
N ASP A 45 -9.08 -8.43 16.03
CA ASP A 45 -8.37 -9.09 17.13
C ASP A 45 -7.10 -8.36 17.61
N PHE A 46 -6.59 -7.41 16.82
CA PHE A 46 -5.44 -6.57 17.20
C PHE A 46 -5.84 -5.18 17.73
N GLU A 47 -7.11 -4.87 17.84
CA GLU A 47 -7.57 -3.51 18.15
C GLU A 47 -7.01 -2.97 19.47
N GLU A 48 -7.07 -3.74 20.53
CA GLU A 48 -6.65 -3.29 21.87
C GLU A 48 -5.16 -2.96 21.91
N ASP A 49 -4.33 -3.89 21.46
CA ASP A 49 -2.87 -3.69 21.40
C ASP A 49 -2.49 -2.55 20.45
N PHE A 50 -3.15 -2.47 19.29
CA PHE A 50 -2.92 -1.42 18.32
C PHE A 50 -3.25 -0.04 18.88
N ARG A 51 -4.39 0.11 19.56
CA ARG A 51 -4.76 1.38 20.19
C ARG A 51 -3.76 1.80 21.26
N LYS A 52 -3.33 0.84 22.09
CA LYS A 52 -2.40 1.09 23.20
C LYS A 52 -0.99 1.42 22.71
N VAL A 53 -0.47 0.72 21.72
CA VAL A 53 0.94 0.81 21.29
C VAL A 53 1.13 1.77 20.14
N VAL A 54 0.22 1.78 19.15
CA VAL A 54 0.37 2.53 17.90
C VAL A 54 -0.37 3.84 17.94
N LEU A 55 -1.69 3.80 18.18
CA LEU A 55 -2.50 5.04 18.16
C LEU A 55 -2.05 6.05 19.21
N SER A 56 -1.62 5.59 20.39
CA SER A 56 -1.09 6.47 21.44
C SER A 56 0.10 7.31 21.00
N LYS A 57 0.86 6.86 19.99
CA LYS A 57 1.99 7.63 19.44
C LYS A 57 1.55 8.82 18.57
N TYR A 58 0.39 8.69 17.91
CA TYR A 58 -0.02 9.64 16.85
C TYR A 58 -1.22 10.51 17.23
N ALA A 59 -2.04 10.08 18.19
CA ALA A 59 -3.32 10.70 18.51
C ALA A 59 -3.22 12.19 18.86
N ASP A 60 -2.11 12.61 19.48
CA ASP A 60 -1.86 14.01 19.85
C ASP A 60 -1.28 14.84 18.69
N HIS A 61 -0.93 14.23 17.57
CA HIS A 61 -0.24 14.87 16.45
C HIS A 61 -1.09 14.95 15.18
N VAL A 62 -1.92 13.95 14.94
CA VAL A 62 -2.78 13.87 13.76
C VAL A 62 -4.06 13.09 14.06
N PRO A 63 -5.24 13.50 13.54
CA PRO A 63 -6.45 12.73 13.63
C PRO A 63 -6.26 11.32 13.09
N CYS A 64 -6.56 10.31 13.90
CA CYS A 64 -6.41 8.90 13.56
C CYS A 64 -7.75 8.18 13.67
N GLU A 65 -8.08 7.38 12.67
CA GLU A 65 -9.23 6.50 12.68
C GLU A 65 -8.81 5.06 12.43
N VAL A 66 -9.62 4.11 12.88
CA VAL A 66 -9.37 2.68 12.71
C VAL A 66 -10.59 2.03 12.09
N CYS A 67 -10.38 1.25 11.05
CA CYS A 67 -11.39 0.36 10.49
C CYS A 67 -10.86 -1.08 10.44
N PHE A 68 -11.76 -2.02 10.26
CA PHE A 68 -11.44 -3.44 10.43
C PHE A 68 -11.68 -4.22 9.16
N GLN A 69 -10.65 -4.94 8.73
CA GLN A 69 -10.77 -5.94 7.69
C GLN A 69 -11.04 -7.31 8.32
N GLY A 70 -12.26 -7.80 8.17
CA GLY A 70 -12.64 -9.17 8.51
C GLY A 70 -12.93 -9.98 7.27
N ILE A 71 -12.69 -11.28 7.31
CA ILE A 71 -12.95 -12.20 6.20
C ILE A 71 -14.45 -12.29 5.86
N ASP A 72 -15.31 -11.98 6.83
CA ASP A 72 -16.77 -11.99 6.70
C ASP A 72 -17.37 -10.60 6.42
N ASN A 73 -16.54 -9.55 6.30
CA ASN A 73 -16.98 -8.20 5.92
C ASN A 73 -17.18 -8.13 4.40
N LEU A 74 -18.32 -8.65 3.93
CA LEU A 74 -18.66 -8.72 2.51
C LEU A 74 -19.78 -7.75 2.16
N PRO A 75 -19.90 -7.31 0.89
CA PRO A 75 -21.07 -6.56 0.43
C PRO A 75 -22.36 -7.35 0.63
N GLU A 76 -23.48 -6.62 0.71
CA GLU A 76 -24.81 -7.22 0.84
C GLU A 76 -25.06 -8.27 -0.26
N GLY A 77 -25.62 -9.41 0.11
CA GLY A 77 -25.92 -10.52 -0.79
C GLY A 77 -24.76 -11.50 -1.03
N PHE A 78 -23.58 -11.23 -0.48
CA PHE A 78 -22.41 -12.12 -0.59
C PHE A 78 -22.15 -12.85 0.73
N THR A 79 -21.78 -14.12 0.62
CA THR A 79 -21.38 -14.96 1.74
C THR A 79 -20.04 -15.60 1.46
N ARG A 80 -19.22 -15.72 2.49
CA ARG A 80 -17.90 -16.35 2.39
C ARG A 80 -18.02 -17.85 2.15
N ASN A 81 -17.21 -18.37 1.24
CA ASN A 81 -16.99 -19.82 1.21
C ASN A 81 -16.39 -20.28 2.56
N PRO A 82 -17.01 -21.23 3.28
CA PRO A 82 -16.54 -21.69 4.60
C PRO A 82 -15.08 -22.14 4.63
N GLU A 83 -14.55 -22.65 3.53
CA GLU A 83 -13.16 -23.11 3.40
C GLU A 83 -12.15 -21.96 3.26
N ARG A 84 -12.61 -20.73 2.97
CA ARG A 84 -11.71 -19.59 2.81
C ARG A 84 -11.17 -19.12 4.15
N THR A 85 -9.86 -19.16 4.29
CA THR A 85 -9.13 -18.68 5.48
C THR A 85 -8.28 -17.45 5.20
N LYS A 86 -8.01 -17.15 3.93
CA LYS A 86 -7.16 -16.01 3.53
C LYS A 86 -7.96 -14.72 3.40
N PRO A 87 -7.38 -13.55 3.78
CA PRO A 87 -7.97 -12.24 3.51
C PRO A 87 -8.28 -12.03 2.02
N TRP A 88 -9.18 -11.10 1.73
CA TRP A 88 -9.63 -10.80 0.37
C TRP A 88 -8.69 -9.91 -0.46
N GLY A 89 -7.56 -9.50 0.12
CA GLY A 89 -6.57 -8.67 -0.54
C GLY A 89 -6.69 -7.18 -0.24
N THR A 90 -5.86 -6.38 -0.93
CA THR A 90 -5.66 -4.95 -0.64
C THR A 90 -6.90 -4.13 -0.99
N ASN A 91 -7.55 -4.39 -2.13
CA ASN A 91 -8.77 -3.67 -2.51
C ASN A 91 -9.86 -3.79 -1.43
N HIS A 92 -10.09 -4.98 -0.91
CA HIS A 92 -11.04 -5.19 0.17
C HIS A 92 -10.63 -4.46 1.46
N ALA A 93 -9.33 -4.42 1.78
CA ALA A 93 -8.85 -3.65 2.92
C ALA A 93 -9.17 -2.16 2.77
N VAL A 94 -8.94 -1.58 1.60
CA VAL A 94 -9.25 -0.17 1.31
C VAL A 94 -10.75 0.09 1.39
N LEU A 95 -11.59 -0.81 0.91
CA LEU A 95 -13.05 -0.71 0.99
C LEU A 95 -13.58 -0.56 2.41
N MET A 96 -12.88 -1.10 3.42
CA MET A 96 -13.30 -0.94 4.83
C MET A 96 -13.28 0.52 5.29
N ALA A 97 -12.59 1.40 4.59
CA ALA A 97 -12.49 2.82 4.91
C ALA A 97 -13.53 3.70 4.16
N LYS A 98 -14.41 3.12 3.33
CA LYS A 98 -15.34 3.86 2.46
C LYS A 98 -16.27 4.84 3.19
N ASP A 99 -16.66 4.53 4.42
CA ASP A 99 -17.54 5.37 5.21
C ASP A 99 -16.79 6.47 5.97
N ILE A 100 -15.48 6.33 6.13
CA ILE A 100 -14.60 7.23 6.87
C ILE A 100 -13.96 8.27 5.95
N ILE A 101 -13.56 7.88 4.73
CA ILE A 101 -12.82 8.72 3.79
C ILE A 101 -13.78 9.36 2.78
N LYS A 102 -13.80 10.70 2.74
CA LYS A 102 -14.64 11.50 1.83
C LYS A 102 -13.84 12.50 1.00
N GLU A 103 -12.54 12.60 1.24
CA GLU A 103 -11.58 13.45 0.54
C GLU A 103 -10.62 12.61 -0.32
N PRO A 104 -9.87 13.23 -1.26
CA PRO A 104 -8.77 12.55 -1.94
C PRO A 104 -7.81 11.91 -0.93
N PHE A 105 -7.38 10.69 -1.20
CA PHE A 105 -6.62 9.90 -0.23
C PHE A 105 -5.50 9.10 -0.88
N MET A 106 -4.53 8.72 -0.07
CA MET A 106 -3.43 7.86 -0.46
C MET A 106 -3.48 6.55 0.33
N VAL A 107 -3.16 5.46 -0.35
CA VAL A 107 -3.02 4.12 0.24
C VAL A 107 -1.56 3.73 0.22
N ILE A 108 -1.07 3.21 1.34
CA ILE A 108 0.28 2.65 1.47
C ILE A 108 0.26 1.34 2.27
N ASN A 109 1.30 0.56 2.13
CA ASN A 109 1.57 -0.55 3.04
C ASN A 109 2.20 -0.02 4.34
N ALA A 110 1.82 -0.58 5.47
CA ALA A 110 2.32 -0.15 6.78
C ALA A 110 3.76 -0.61 7.07
N ASP A 111 4.30 -1.52 6.28
CA ASP A 111 5.60 -2.16 6.45
C ASP A 111 6.60 -1.89 5.31
N ASP A 112 6.30 -0.94 4.43
CA ASP A 112 7.20 -0.47 3.38
C ASP A 112 7.70 0.94 3.67
N PHE A 113 8.97 1.21 3.34
CA PHE A 113 9.57 2.54 3.42
C PHE A 113 9.49 3.24 2.06
N TYR A 114 8.87 4.42 2.02
CA TYR A 114 8.56 5.14 0.79
C TYR A 114 9.44 6.35 0.53
N GLY A 115 9.96 6.98 1.58
CA GLY A 115 10.74 8.21 1.49
C GLY A 115 9.89 9.48 1.36
N LYS A 116 10.44 10.57 1.90
CA LYS A 116 9.78 11.88 2.02
C LYS A 116 9.21 12.41 0.70
N GLU A 117 10.02 12.37 -0.36
CA GLU A 117 9.69 12.97 -1.66
C GLU A 117 8.43 12.33 -2.27
N SER A 118 8.24 11.03 -2.07
CA SER A 118 7.06 10.32 -2.56
C SER A 118 5.78 10.87 -1.94
N PHE A 119 5.77 11.15 -0.63
CA PHE A 119 4.63 11.75 0.06
C PHE A 119 4.35 13.17 -0.45
N GLU A 120 5.38 13.97 -0.68
CA GLU A 120 5.24 15.35 -1.18
C GLU A 120 4.63 15.39 -2.59
N VAL A 121 5.11 14.52 -3.50
CA VAL A 121 4.60 14.44 -4.87
C VAL A 121 3.15 13.96 -4.89
N MET A 122 2.84 12.93 -4.11
CA MET A 122 1.48 12.39 -3.99
C MET A 122 0.51 13.39 -3.39
N ALA A 123 0.90 14.09 -2.32
CA ALA A 123 0.09 15.13 -1.69
C ALA A 123 -0.24 16.26 -2.66
N LYS A 124 0.76 16.73 -3.42
CA LYS A 124 0.55 17.76 -4.44
C LYS A 124 -0.49 17.34 -5.48
N PHE A 125 -0.35 16.14 -6.04
CA PHE A 125 -1.31 15.62 -7.01
C PHE A 125 -2.72 15.56 -6.41
N LEU A 126 -2.88 15.02 -5.21
CA LEU A 126 -4.19 14.85 -4.57
C LEU A 126 -4.86 16.19 -4.24
N LEU A 127 -4.07 17.22 -3.90
CA LEU A 127 -4.58 18.58 -3.75
C LEU A 127 -5.05 19.16 -5.08
N ASP A 128 -4.29 18.98 -6.17
CA ASP A 128 -4.61 19.49 -7.49
C ASP A 128 -5.88 18.86 -8.08
N VAL A 129 -6.20 17.63 -7.72
CA VAL A 129 -7.41 16.92 -8.19
C VAL A 129 -8.58 16.97 -7.22
N ASN A 130 -8.47 17.70 -6.12
CA ASN A 130 -9.56 17.81 -5.15
C ASN A 130 -10.82 18.38 -5.78
N GLY A 131 -11.95 17.69 -5.57
CA GLY A 131 -13.23 18.02 -6.21
C GLY A 131 -13.39 17.51 -7.64
N GLN A 132 -12.41 16.80 -8.18
CA GLN A 132 -12.52 16.08 -9.46
C GLN A 132 -12.80 14.59 -9.20
N GLU A 133 -13.29 13.90 -10.24
CA GLU A 133 -13.54 12.46 -10.20
C GLU A 133 -12.67 11.72 -11.20
N GLY A 134 -12.40 10.43 -10.96
CA GLY A 134 -11.64 9.57 -11.87
C GLY A 134 -10.17 9.98 -12.03
N LYS A 135 -9.60 10.66 -11.04
CA LYS A 135 -8.21 11.10 -11.05
C LYS A 135 -7.41 10.28 -10.05
N TYR A 136 -6.60 9.38 -10.60
CA TYR A 136 -5.79 8.45 -9.81
C TYR A 136 -4.32 8.61 -10.16
N CYS A 137 -3.46 8.29 -9.20
CA CYS A 137 -2.02 8.28 -9.42
C CYS A 137 -1.36 7.14 -8.64
N MET A 138 -0.14 6.85 -9.02
CA MET A 138 0.72 5.91 -8.32
C MET A 138 2.14 6.47 -8.28
N ALA A 139 2.82 6.33 -7.15
CA ALA A 139 4.25 6.55 -7.10
C ALA A 139 4.97 5.33 -7.72
N GLY A 140 5.58 5.54 -8.88
CA GLY A 140 6.44 4.55 -9.54
C GLY A 140 7.86 4.64 -9.00
N TYR A 141 8.38 3.52 -8.51
CA TYR A 141 9.76 3.41 -8.03
C TYR A 141 10.62 2.73 -9.08
N ARG A 142 11.88 3.14 -9.21
CA ARG A 142 12.83 2.45 -10.07
C ARG A 142 13.11 1.06 -9.48
N VAL A 143 12.92 0.00 -10.26
CA VAL A 143 13.03 -1.38 -9.77
C VAL A 143 14.36 -1.63 -9.09
N GLY A 144 15.46 -1.11 -9.64
CA GLY A 144 16.79 -1.28 -9.07
C GLY A 144 16.96 -0.71 -7.66
N ASN A 145 16.17 0.31 -7.27
CA ASN A 145 16.18 0.87 -5.91
C ASN A 145 15.29 0.11 -4.93
N THR A 146 14.57 -0.93 -5.38
CA THR A 146 13.63 -1.69 -4.56
C THR A 146 14.04 -3.14 -4.33
N LEU A 147 15.25 -3.48 -4.72
CA LEU A 147 15.81 -4.83 -4.56
C LEU A 147 16.21 -5.11 -3.11
N SER A 148 16.36 -6.37 -2.77
CA SER A 148 16.85 -6.83 -1.49
C SER A 148 18.28 -7.34 -1.65
N GLU A 149 19.14 -7.04 -0.67
CA GLU A 149 20.47 -7.66 -0.55
C GLU A 149 20.39 -9.15 -0.16
N HIS A 150 19.24 -9.56 0.40
CA HIS A 150 19.01 -10.90 0.92
C HIS A 150 17.81 -11.57 0.24
N GLY A 151 18.01 -12.04 -1.00
CA GLY A 151 17.02 -12.80 -1.74
C GLY A 151 16.22 -11.98 -2.75
N THR A 152 15.23 -12.63 -3.33
CA THR A 152 14.39 -12.06 -4.38
C THR A 152 13.22 -11.24 -3.83
N VAL A 153 12.71 -10.33 -4.64
CA VAL A 153 11.50 -9.55 -4.35
C VAL A 153 10.42 -9.79 -5.39
N SER A 154 9.18 -9.47 -5.05
CA SER A 154 8.06 -9.41 -6.01
C SER A 154 7.59 -7.98 -6.16
N ARG A 155 7.33 -7.53 -7.40
CA ARG A 155 6.88 -6.16 -7.71
C ARG A 155 5.88 -6.16 -8.84
N GLY A 156 4.93 -5.23 -8.79
CA GLY A 156 4.11 -4.89 -9.94
C GLY A 156 4.91 -4.07 -10.92
N VAL A 157 5.42 -4.69 -11.97
CA VAL A 157 6.16 -3.99 -13.04
C VAL A 157 5.18 -3.21 -13.89
N CYS A 158 5.41 -1.90 -14.00
CA CYS A 158 4.51 -0.95 -14.62
C CYS A 158 4.90 -0.66 -16.06
N ALA A 159 3.90 -0.58 -16.94
CA ALA A 159 4.04 0.00 -18.27
C ALA A 159 3.33 1.36 -18.30
N THR A 160 3.93 2.32 -18.97
CA THR A 160 3.36 3.67 -19.15
C THR A 160 3.35 4.06 -20.62
N ASP A 161 2.41 4.91 -20.99
CA ASP A 161 2.42 5.54 -22.29
C ASP A 161 3.44 6.71 -22.38
N LYS A 162 3.52 7.35 -23.53
CA LYS A 162 4.46 8.46 -23.78
C LYS A 162 4.17 9.71 -22.94
N MET A 163 2.97 9.81 -22.37
CA MET A 163 2.55 10.91 -21.50
C MET A 163 2.73 10.59 -20.02
N GLY A 164 3.17 9.36 -19.69
CA GLY A 164 3.39 8.89 -18.33
C GLY A 164 2.13 8.30 -17.67
N PHE A 165 1.05 8.08 -18.41
CA PHE A 165 -0.11 7.37 -17.88
C PHE A 165 0.15 5.88 -17.77
N LEU A 166 -0.23 5.31 -16.63
CA LEU A 166 -0.14 3.87 -16.39
C LEU A 166 -1.07 3.12 -17.35
N THR A 167 -0.52 2.18 -18.11
CA THR A 167 -1.26 1.36 -19.08
C THR A 167 -1.39 -0.09 -18.64
N ASP A 168 -0.44 -0.59 -17.84
CA ASP A 168 -0.46 -1.96 -17.34
C ASP A 168 0.38 -2.11 -16.08
N VAL A 169 0.05 -3.11 -15.24
CA VAL A 169 0.82 -3.54 -14.07
C VAL A 169 0.85 -5.06 -14.04
N VAL A 170 2.02 -5.62 -14.21
CA VAL A 170 2.22 -7.07 -14.20
C VAL A 170 3.04 -7.48 -12.97
N GLU A 171 2.46 -8.30 -12.11
CA GLU A 171 3.19 -8.91 -10.99
C GLU A 171 4.32 -9.78 -11.50
N ARG A 172 5.56 -9.43 -11.16
CA ARG A 172 6.75 -10.23 -11.42
C ARG A 172 7.34 -10.68 -10.10
N THR A 173 7.62 -11.97 -10.01
CA THR A 173 8.22 -12.60 -8.83
C THR A 173 9.69 -12.91 -9.08
N ALA A 174 10.42 -13.22 -7.99
CA ALA A 174 11.82 -13.59 -8.08
C ALA A 174 12.70 -12.54 -8.81
N ILE A 175 12.44 -11.25 -8.55
CA ILE A 175 13.28 -10.16 -9.06
C ILE A 175 14.51 -10.05 -8.16
N GLU A 176 15.69 -10.00 -8.78
CA GLU A 176 16.96 -9.86 -8.08
C GLU A 176 18.02 -9.16 -8.94
N ASN A 177 19.11 -8.77 -8.30
CA ASN A 177 20.32 -8.31 -9.02
C ASN A 177 21.25 -9.50 -9.25
N LYS A 178 21.49 -9.84 -10.53
CA LYS A 178 22.49 -10.82 -10.93
C LYS A 178 23.64 -10.12 -11.67
N ASN A 179 24.78 -9.99 -11.01
CA ASN A 179 25.99 -9.42 -11.61
C ASN A 179 25.81 -7.98 -12.18
N GLY A 180 25.01 -7.16 -11.52
CA GLY A 180 24.73 -5.79 -11.95
C GLY A 180 23.50 -5.63 -12.86
N HIS A 181 22.85 -6.72 -13.24
CA HIS A 181 21.64 -6.76 -14.06
C HIS A 181 20.41 -7.09 -13.21
N VAL A 182 19.34 -6.35 -13.38
CA VAL A 182 18.06 -6.64 -12.74
C VAL A 182 17.31 -7.67 -13.58
N VAL A 183 17.01 -8.82 -13.01
CA VAL A 183 16.33 -9.91 -13.72
C VAL A 183 15.14 -10.43 -12.91
N TYR A 184 14.15 -10.97 -13.59
CA TYR A 184 13.09 -11.78 -12.98
C TYR A 184 13.01 -13.14 -13.66
N GLN A 185 12.37 -14.10 -13.00
CA GLN A 185 12.17 -15.44 -13.55
C GLN A 185 10.87 -15.51 -14.35
N ASP A 186 10.98 -15.90 -15.62
CA ASP A 186 9.82 -16.25 -16.45
C ASP A 186 10.00 -17.68 -16.99
N ASN A 187 9.17 -18.61 -16.51
CA ASN A 187 9.25 -20.04 -16.86
C ASN A 187 10.66 -20.64 -16.71
N GLY A 188 11.40 -20.23 -15.69
CA GLY A 188 12.74 -20.73 -15.40
C GLY A 188 13.85 -20.05 -16.22
N VAL A 189 13.52 -19.01 -16.98
CA VAL A 189 14.47 -18.21 -17.74
C VAL A 189 14.63 -16.83 -17.09
N ASP A 190 15.88 -16.37 -16.96
CA ASP A 190 16.15 -15.01 -16.52
C ASP A 190 15.79 -14.02 -17.63
N VAL A 191 14.89 -13.09 -17.32
CA VAL A 191 14.51 -11.99 -18.19
C VAL A 191 15.02 -10.69 -17.58
N GLU A 192 15.90 -10.00 -18.31
CA GLU A 192 16.46 -8.72 -17.86
C GLU A 192 15.43 -7.58 -18.05
N ILE A 193 15.35 -6.70 -17.05
CA ILE A 193 14.61 -5.43 -17.13
C ILE A 193 15.54 -4.26 -16.77
N PRO A 194 15.39 -3.10 -17.41
CA PRO A 194 16.20 -1.92 -17.10
C PRO A 194 16.06 -1.52 -15.61
N PHE A 195 17.16 -1.09 -15.01
CA PHE A 195 17.19 -0.60 -13.62
C PHE A 195 16.13 0.47 -13.33
N GLU A 196 15.88 1.33 -14.33
CA GLU A 196 14.95 2.46 -14.25
C GLU A 196 13.47 2.07 -14.45
N THR A 197 13.17 0.81 -14.72
CA THR A 197 11.79 0.34 -14.95
C THR A 197 10.92 0.69 -13.76
N PRO A 198 9.77 1.37 -13.96
CA PRO A 198 8.88 1.73 -12.87
C PRO A 198 8.18 0.50 -12.31
N VAL A 199 8.15 0.41 -10.99
CA VAL A 199 7.42 -0.64 -10.27
C VAL A 199 6.52 -0.04 -9.20
N SER A 200 5.42 -0.71 -8.92
CA SER A 200 4.52 -0.39 -7.81
C SER A 200 5.08 -0.94 -6.50
N MET A 201 5.10 -0.08 -5.49
CA MET A 201 5.31 -0.42 -4.08
C MET A 201 4.01 -0.25 -3.27
N ASN A 202 2.85 -0.26 -3.95
CA ASN A 202 1.54 -0.02 -3.36
C ASN A 202 1.35 1.38 -2.73
N MET A 203 1.94 2.41 -3.33
CA MET A 203 1.63 3.80 -3.00
C MET A 203 0.72 4.37 -4.09
N TRP A 204 -0.58 4.41 -3.79
CA TRP A 204 -1.63 4.80 -4.73
C TRP A 204 -2.42 5.99 -4.20
N GLY A 205 -2.77 6.92 -5.07
CA GLY A 205 -3.64 8.06 -4.77
C GLY A 205 -4.95 7.99 -5.55
N PHE A 206 -6.05 8.29 -4.88
CA PHE A 206 -7.39 8.18 -5.42
C PHE A 206 -8.26 9.37 -5.02
N THR A 207 -9.24 9.68 -5.87
CA THR A 207 -10.38 10.50 -5.52
C THR A 207 -11.50 9.60 -4.93
N PRO A 208 -12.44 10.14 -4.10
CA PRO A 208 -13.34 9.31 -3.26
C PRO A 208 -14.28 8.36 -4.02
N GLU A 209 -14.63 8.67 -5.27
CA GLU A 209 -15.47 7.77 -6.08
C GLU A 209 -14.80 6.43 -6.40
N TYR A 210 -13.48 6.30 -6.15
CA TYR A 210 -12.78 5.02 -6.20
C TYR A 210 -13.53 3.92 -5.43
N PHE A 211 -14.14 4.25 -4.30
CA PHE A 211 -14.85 3.26 -3.49
C PHE A 211 -16.02 2.62 -4.23
N THR A 212 -16.71 3.35 -5.12
CA THR A 212 -17.76 2.80 -5.96
C THR A 212 -17.21 1.77 -6.94
N TYR A 213 -16.17 2.13 -7.68
CA TYR A 213 -15.53 1.22 -8.64
C TYR A 213 -14.88 0.02 -7.95
N ALA A 214 -14.25 0.25 -6.81
CA ALA A 214 -13.60 -0.80 -6.03
C ALA A 214 -14.60 -1.83 -5.50
N GLU A 215 -15.79 -1.38 -5.06
CA GLU A 215 -16.86 -2.26 -4.61
C GLU A 215 -17.46 -3.07 -5.77
N GLU A 216 -17.70 -2.44 -6.92
CA GLU A 216 -18.18 -3.13 -8.13
C GLU A 216 -17.16 -4.19 -8.60
N ALA A 217 -15.88 -3.83 -8.67
CA ALA A 217 -14.84 -4.77 -9.03
C ALA A 217 -14.71 -5.93 -8.04
N PHE A 218 -14.88 -5.67 -6.74
CA PHE A 218 -14.85 -6.70 -5.72
C PHE A 218 -16.05 -7.66 -5.82
N LYS A 219 -17.26 -7.14 -6.14
CA LYS A 219 -18.45 -7.99 -6.37
C LYS A 219 -18.32 -8.87 -7.60
N ALA A 220 -17.55 -8.44 -8.59
CA ALA A 220 -17.30 -9.21 -9.82
C ALA A 220 -16.20 -10.28 -9.67
N PHE A 221 -15.39 -10.20 -8.62
CA PHE A 221 -14.29 -11.12 -8.31
C PHE A 221 -14.79 -12.38 -7.61
#